data_00a9ab9bb297a7a7da56af5c017b288f
#
_entry.id   00a9ab9bb297a7a7da56af5c017b288f
#
_cell.length_a   1.000
_cell.length_b   1.000
_cell.length_c   1.000
_cell.angle_alpha   90.00
_cell.angle_beta   90.00
_cell.angle_gamma   90.00
#
_symmetry.space_group_name_H-M   'P 1'
#
loop_
_entity.id
_entity.type
_entity.pdbx_description
1 polymer ?
#
loop_
_entity_poly.entity_id
_entity_poly.type
_entity_poly.pdbx_seq_one_letter_code
_entity_poly.pdbx_strand_id
1 'polypeptide(L)'
;MQTVIEDSVNDSILFSMWKIFLIINISNLFFYWFHRLLHVPFMFRYVHSKHHEFIEPIGVAALYAHPIEHFLANTFSFICPFLYIGCNYYIMLGLLFGGSIIPVFYHTKSFRFFNDHLVHHQLFKYNFGFGGYLDKIFGTYNGGLANSAKYNLA
;
A
#
# COMPACT_ATOMS: atom_id res chain seq x y z
N MET A 1 -7.75 -29.63 -6.78
CA MET A 1 -7.10 -28.32 -6.65
C MET A 1 -5.78 -28.55 -5.90
N GLN A 2 -4.87 -29.26 -6.57
CA GLN A 2 -3.48 -29.35 -6.14
C GLN A 2 -2.88 -27.96 -6.36
N THR A 3 -2.39 -27.40 -5.31
CA THR A 3 -2.35 -25.98 -5.16
C THR A 3 -1.14 -25.44 -5.91
N VAL A 4 -1.35 -24.39 -6.67
CA VAL A 4 -0.34 -23.46 -7.23
C VAL A 4 0.81 -23.15 -6.21
N ILE A 5 0.59 -23.45 -4.96
CA ILE A 5 1.53 -23.33 -3.83
C ILE A 5 2.52 -24.51 -3.78
N GLU A 6 2.09 -25.75 -4.06
CA GLU A 6 2.99 -26.93 -4.02
C GLU A 6 3.97 -26.97 -5.19
N ASP A 7 3.55 -26.52 -6.37
CA ASP A 7 4.42 -26.47 -7.56
C ASP A 7 5.57 -25.45 -7.41
N SER A 8 5.40 -24.43 -6.56
CA SER A 8 6.40 -23.38 -6.34
C SER A 8 7.54 -23.75 -5.37
N VAL A 9 7.49 -24.92 -4.73
CA VAL A 9 8.57 -25.38 -3.83
C VAL A 9 9.85 -25.68 -4.62
N ASN A 10 9.72 -26.06 -5.90
CA ASN A 10 10.83 -26.40 -6.80
C ASN A 10 11.29 -25.23 -7.69
N ASP A 11 10.75 -24.03 -7.49
CA ASP A 11 11.15 -22.85 -8.22
C ASP A 11 12.63 -22.52 -7.99
N SER A 12 13.35 -22.19 -9.04
CA SER A 12 14.69 -21.61 -8.89
C SER A 12 14.63 -20.27 -8.13
N ILE A 13 15.72 -19.92 -7.49
CA ILE A 13 15.83 -18.64 -6.76
C ILE A 13 15.46 -17.45 -7.65
N LEU A 14 15.97 -17.43 -8.88
CA LEU A 14 15.70 -16.34 -9.85
C LEU A 14 14.21 -16.28 -10.22
N PHE A 15 13.57 -17.42 -10.39
CA PHE A 15 12.14 -17.47 -10.71
C PHE A 15 11.29 -17.03 -9.51
N SER A 16 11.66 -17.43 -8.30
CA SER A 16 11.01 -16.94 -7.06
C SER A 16 11.17 -15.43 -6.89
N MET A 17 12.36 -14.87 -7.15
CA MET A 17 12.57 -13.41 -7.13
C MET A 17 11.71 -12.69 -8.17
N TRP A 18 11.56 -13.25 -9.37
CA TRP A 18 10.68 -12.71 -10.40
C TRP A 18 9.21 -12.71 -9.97
N LYS A 19 8.73 -13.81 -9.37
CA LYS A 19 7.37 -13.88 -8.80
C LYS A 19 7.16 -12.84 -7.70
N ILE A 20 8.10 -12.69 -6.78
CA ILE A 20 8.05 -11.67 -5.73
C ILE A 20 7.95 -10.27 -6.33
N PHE A 21 8.80 -9.96 -7.32
CA PHE A 21 8.76 -8.69 -8.02
C PHE A 21 7.39 -8.43 -8.66
N LEU A 22 6.81 -9.41 -9.36
CA LEU A 22 5.49 -9.28 -9.96
C LEU A 22 4.40 -9.08 -8.90
N ILE A 23 4.40 -9.88 -7.84
CA ILE A 23 3.42 -9.79 -6.76
C ILE A 23 3.43 -8.39 -6.15
N ILE A 24 4.60 -7.87 -5.77
CA ILE A 24 4.72 -6.55 -5.16
C ILE A 24 4.20 -5.45 -6.09
N ASN A 25 4.56 -5.50 -7.38
CA ASN A 25 4.15 -4.45 -8.32
C ASN A 25 2.66 -4.50 -8.65
N ILE A 26 2.08 -5.69 -8.82
CA ILE A 26 0.65 -5.85 -9.07
C ILE A 26 -0.16 -5.49 -7.81
N SER A 27 0.33 -5.86 -6.63
CA SER A 27 -0.30 -5.45 -5.35
C SER A 27 -0.31 -3.93 -5.20
N ASN A 28 0.82 -3.27 -5.50
CA ASN A 28 0.88 -1.81 -5.48
C ASN A 28 -0.05 -1.17 -6.51
N LEU A 29 -0.18 -1.75 -7.71
CA LEU A 29 -1.09 -1.27 -8.74
C LEU A 29 -2.55 -1.35 -8.28
N PHE A 30 -2.98 -2.48 -7.69
CA PHE A 30 -4.31 -2.61 -7.14
C PHE A 30 -4.53 -1.67 -5.96
N PHE A 31 -3.58 -1.60 -5.02
CA PHE A 31 -3.65 -0.66 -3.90
C PHE A 31 -3.80 0.79 -4.39
N TYR A 32 -2.98 1.24 -5.35
CA TYR A 32 -3.04 2.58 -5.92
C TYR A 32 -4.45 2.90 -6.44
N TRP A 33 -5.05 2.00 -7.24
CA TRP A 33 -6.35 2.25 -7.83
C TRP A 33 -7.49 2.17 -6.81
N PHE A 34 -7.46 1.21 -5.89
CA PHE A 34 -8.47 1.15 -4.82
C PHE A 34 -8.35 2.35 -3.88
N HIS A 35 -7.13 2.74 -3.50
CA HIS A 35 -6.90 3.91 -2.66
C HIS A 35 -7.40 5.18 -3.35
N ARG A 36 -7.10 5.36 -4.62
CA ARG A 36 -7.61 6.47 -5.41
C ARG A 36 -9.14 6.44 -5.55
N LEU A 37 -9.75 5.27 -5.69
CA LEU A 37 -11.20 5.10 -5.68
C LEU A 37 -11.81 5.48 -4.33
N LEU A 38 -11.15 5.14 -3.23
CA LEU A 38 -11.57 5.52 -1.87
C LEU A 38 -11.59 7.05 -1.67
N HIS A 39 -10.83 7.80 -2.45
CA HIS A 39 -10.83 9.28 -2.44
C HIS A 39 -11.92 9.94 -3.29
N VAL A 40 -12.75 9.19 -4.05
CA VAL A 40 -13.94 9.81 -4.66
C VAL A 40 -14.92 10.25 -3.56
N PRO A 41 -15.67 11.37 -3.74
CA PRO A 41 -16.40 12.01 -2.64
C PRO A 41 -17.32 11.08 -1.83
N PHE A 42 -18.02 10.17 -2.51
CA PHE A 42 -18.91 9.21 -1.84
C PHE A 42 -18.13 8.21 -0.98
N MET A 43 -17.10 7.55 -1.57
CA MET A 43 -16.30 6.57 -0.86
C MET A 43 -15.47 7.20 0.27
N PHE A 44 -14.94 8.39 0.04
CA PHE A 44 -14.23 9.13 1.07
C PHE A 44 -15.14 9.39 2.28
N ARG A 45 -16.31 9.97 2.05
CA ARG A 45 -17.24 10.34 3.13
C ARG A 45 -17.65 9.17 4.01
N TYR A 46 -17.94 8.00 3.42
CA TYR A 46 -18.55 6.88 4.16
C TYR A 46 -17.56 5.79 4.56
N VAL A 47 -16.39 5.73 3.94
CA VAL A 47 -15.41 4.66 4.14
C VAL A 47 -14.06 5.21 4.58
N HIS A 48 -13.42 6.02 3.74
CA HIS A 48 -12.01 6.35 3.87
C HIS A 48 -11.72 7.51 4.84
N SER A 49 -12.71 8.38 5.10
CA SER A 49 -12.60 9.46 6.08
C SER A 49 -12.22 8.93 7.48
N LYS A 50 -12.61 7.70 7.81
CA LYS A 50 -12.22 7.06 9.06
C LYS A 50 -10.70 6.88 9.17
N HIS A 51 -10.04 6.46 8.08
CA HIS A 51 -8.59 6.33 8.02
C HIS A 51 -7.90 7.71 8.14
N HIS A 52 -8.48 8.72 7.51
CA HIS A 52 -8.00 10.09 7.52
C HIS A 52 -8.38 10.92 8.78
N GLU A 53 -8.98 10.33 9.81
CA GLU A 53 -9.20 11.01 11.11
C GLU A 53 -7.87 11.47 11.73
N PHE A 54 -6.76 10.76 11.45
CA PHE A 54 -5.42 11.15 11.87
C PHE A 54 -4.71 11.91 10.75
N ILE A 55 -4.85 13.24 10.70
CA ILE A 55 -4.14 14.10 9.74
C ILE A 55 -2.62 14.00 9.93
N GLU A 56 -2.18 13.85 11.17
CA GLU A 56 -0.81 13.50 11.54
C GLU A 56 -0.79 12.08 12.09
N PRO A 57 -0.73 11.06 11.21
CA PRO A 57 -0.88 9.69 11.66
C PRO A 57 0.29 9.23 12.51
N ILE A 58 -0.02 8.38 13.47
CA ILE A 58 0.92 7.57 14.21
C ILE A 58 0.91 6.14 13.64
N GLY A 59 1.98 5.38 13.82
CA GLY A 59 2.14 4.07 13.15
C GLY A 59 0.91 3.16 13.23
N VAL A 60 0.26 3.07 14.41
CA VAL A 60 -0.94 2.24 14.60
C VAL A 60 -2.17 2.75 13.82
N ALA A 61 -2.18 4.00 13.37
CA ALA A 61 -3.25 4.53 12.53
C ALA A 61 -3.34 3.83 11.16
N ALA A 62 -2.26 3.16 10.73
CA ALA A 62 -2.27 2.29 9.55
C ALA A 62 -3.35 1.20 9.63
N LEU A 63 -3.70 0.75 10.83
CA LEU A 63 -4.71 -0.28 11.05
C LEU A 63 -6.10 0.31 11.36
N TYR A 64 -6.20 1.62 11.52
CA TYR A 64 -7.45 2.30 11.80
C TYR A 64 -8.14 2.69 10.50
N ALA A 65 -8.99 1.80 10.00
CA ALA A 65 -9.70 1.99 8.75
C ALA A 65 -11.07 1.30 8.78
N HIS A 66 -11.92 1.65 7.83
CA HIS A 66 -13.23 1.01 7.68
C HIS A 66 -13.06 -0.43 7.16
N PRO A 67 -13.89 -1.43 7.59
CA PRO A 67 -13.78 -2.82 7.12
C PRO A 67 -13.80 -2.98 5.60
N ILE A 68 -14.57 -2.18 4.87
CA ILE A 68 -14.59 -2.18 3.39
C ILE A 68 -13.23 -1.78 2.83
N GLU A 69 -12.58 -0.78 3.40
CA GLU A 69 -11.24 -0.36 3.01
C GLU A 69 -10.20 -1.45 3.29
N HIS A 70 -10.24 -2.06 4.48
CA HIS A 70 -9.39 -3.20 4.81
C HIS A 70 -9.55 -4.35 3.83
N PHE A 71 -10.78 -4.64 3.43
CA PHE A 71 -11.04 -5.69 2.45
C PHE A 71 -10.50 -5.32 1.07
N LEU A 72 -10.87 -4.16 0.52
CA LEU A 72 -10.53 -3.78 -0.85
C LEU A 72 -9.05 -3.39 -1.00
N ALA A 73 -8.61 -2.39 -0.24
CA ALA A 73 -7.28 -1.82 -0.42
C ALA A 73 -6.19 -2.67 0.25
N ASN A 74 -6.42 -3.16 1.48
CA ASN A 74 -5.36 -3.82 2.23
C ASN A 74 -5.34 -5.35 2.01
N THR A 75 -6.49 -6.02 1.94
CA THR A 75 -6.54 -7.48 1.82
C THR A 75 -6.53 -7.94 0.37
N PHE A 76 -7.52 -7.50 -0.41
CA PHE A 76 -7.69 -7.94 -1.79
C PHE A 76 -6.51 -7.56 -2.67
N SER A 77 -5.98 -6.34 -2.53
CA SER A 77 -4.83 -5.87 -3.29
C SER A 77 -3.58 -6.74 -3.11
N PHE A 78 -3.40 -7.34 -1.94
CA PHE A 78 -2.27 -8.21 -1.65
C PHE A 78 -2.56 -9.69 -1.92
N ILE A 79 -3.73 -10.20 -1.53
CA ILE A 79 -4.04 -11.63 -1.67
C ILE A 79 -4.28 -12.03 -3.12
N CYS A 80 -4.96 -11.19 -3.92
CA CYS A 80 -5.29 -11.52 -5.29
C CYS A 80 -4.05 -11.84 -6.17
N PRO A 81 -2.96 -11.05 -6.16
CA PRO A 81 -1.74 -11.40 -6.88
C PRO A 81 -1.10 -12.72 -6.43
N PHE A 82 -1.15 -13.04 -5.12
CA PHE A 82 -0.65 -14.32 -4.63
C PHE A 82 -1.42 -15.51 -5.21
N LEU A 83 -2.75 -15.41 -5.21
CA LEU A 83 -3.61 -16.49 -5.71
C LEU A 83 -3.43 -16.71 -7.21
N TYR A 84 -3.15 -15.64 -7.96
CA TYR A 84 -3.01 -15.70 -9.41
C TYR A 84 -1.61 -16.14 -9.87
N ILE A 85 -0.55 -15.59 -9.28
CA ILE A 85 0.84 -15.85 -9.68
C ILE A 85 1.34 -17.14 -9.04
N GLY A 86 0.91 -17.43 -7.82
CA GLY A 86 1.41 -18.52 -6.99
C GLY A 86 2.85 -18.30 -6.52
N CYS A 87 3.11 -18.56 -5.26
CA CYS A 87 4.46 -18.53 -4.71
C CYS A 87 4.58 -19.51 -3.55
N ASN A 88 5.82 -19.80 -3.18
CA ASN A 88 6.11 -20.64 -2.02
C ASN A 88 5.41 -20.10 -0.76
N TYR A 89 4.87 -20.98 0.07
CA TYR A 89 4.14 -20.64 1.29
C TYR A 89 4.94 -19.72 2.23
N TYR A 90 6.24 -19.96 2.41
CA TYR A 90 7.09 -19.13 3.27
C TYR A 90 7.31 -17.74 2.70
N ILE A 91 7.43 -17.62 1.38
CA ILE A 91 7.50 -16.34 0.68
C ILE A 91 6.19 -15.58 0.89
N MET A 92 5.05 -16.25 0.72
CA MET A 92 3.73 -15.66 0.97
C MET A 92 3.61 -15.13 2.39
N LEU A 93 3.97 -15.93 3.40
CA LEU A 93 3.96 -15.48 4.80
C LEU A 93 4.86 -14.26 5.03
N GLY A 94 6.08 -14.28 4.48
CA GLY A 94 7.01 -13.15 4.58
C GLY A 94 6.46 -11.86 3.96
N LEU A 95 5.83 -11.97 2.80
CA LEU A 95 5.22 -10.82 2.11
C LEU A 95 3.95 -10.32 2.82
N LEU A 96 3.12 -11.20 3.36
CA LEU A 96 1.96 -10.82 4.17
C LEU A 96 2.39 -10.11 5.46
N PHE A 97 3.42 -10.64 6.13
CA PHE A 97 3.99 -10.02 7.33
C PHE A 97 4.57 -8.64 7.00
N GLY A 98 5.40 -8.53 5.95
CA GLY A 98 5.92 -7.26 5.47
C GLY A 98 4.81 -6.28 5.08
N GLY A 99 3.80 -6.75 4.35
CA GLY A 99 2.63 -5.96 3.96
C GLY A 99 1.81 -5.44 5.15
N SER A 100 1.87 -6.11 6.30
CA SER A 100 1.20 -5.65 7.54
C SER A 100 2.05 -4.64 8.32
N ILE A 101 3.37 -4.77 8.29
CA ILE A 101 4.29 -3.92 9.07
C ILE A 101 4.72 -2.65 8.31
N ILE A 102 4.97 -2.75 7.02
CA ILE A 102 5.44 -1.62 6.20
C ILE A 102 4.48 -0.41 6.29
N PRO A 103 3.14 -0.55 6.22
CA PRO A 103 2.22 0.57 6.39
C PRO A 103 2.38 1.31 7.72
N VAL A 104 2.77 0.61 8.80
CA VAL A 104 3.04 1.24 10.10
C VAL A 104 4.19 2.26 9.99
N PHE A 105 5.24 1.93 9.23
CA PHE A 105 6.35 2.86 8.98
C PHE A 105 5.94 4.04 8.09
N TYR A 106 5.08 3.82 7.08
CA TYR A 106 4.53 4.88 6.24
C TYR A 106 3.65 5.89 7.02
N HIS A 107 3.11 5.49 8.17
CA HIS A 107 2.34 6.34 9.07
C HIS A 107 3.17 6.93 10.22
N THR A 108 4.50 6.76 10.22
CA THR A 108 5.36 7.19 11.31
C THR A 108 6.33 8.29 10.83
N LYS A 109 6.28 9.46 11.45
CA LYS A 109 7.15 10.62 11.12
C LYS A 109 8.65 10.34 11.24
N SER A 110 9.05 9.36 12.04
CA SER A 110 10.46 9.06 12.31
C SER A 110 11.21 8.47 11.10
N PHE A 111 10.50 7.94 10.12
CA PHE A 111 11.11 7.31 8.95
C PHE A 111 10.95 8.17 7.70
N ARG A 112 11.91 9.11 7.51
CA ARG A 112 11.90 10.08 6.40
C ARG A 112 11.77 9.49 4.99
N PHE A 113 12.18 8.24 4.80
CA PHE A 113 12.08 7.55 3.50
C PHE A 113 10.64 7.16 3.12
N PHE A 114 9.70 7.17 4.08
CA PHE A 114 8.31 6.76 3.91
C PHE A 114 7.31 7.92 4.04
N ASN A 115 7.78 9.16 3.91
CA ASN A 115 6.98 10.34 4.16
C ASN A 115 5.91 10.64 3.08
N ASP A 116 5.96 9.98 1.94
CA ASP A 116 5.01 10.22 0.86
C ASP A 116 3.55 10.02 1.32
N HIS A 117 3.32 8.99 2.13
CA HIS A 117 1.99 8.71 2.66
C HIS A 117 1.58 9.67 3.79
N LEU A 118 2.52 10.18 4.56
CA LEU A 118 2.27 11.25 5.53
C LEU A 118 1.79 12.53 4.83
N VAL A 119 2.42 12.89 3.71
CA VAL A 119 1.98 14.01 2.87
C VAL A 119 0.60 13.73 2.27
N HIS A 120 0.31 12.47 1.94
CA HIS A 120 -1.01 12.05 1.49
C HIS A 120 -2.09 12.35 2.55
N HIS A 121 -1.88 11.97 3.81
CA HIS A 121 -2.82 12.28 4.91
C HIS A 121 -3.06 13.78 5.12
N GLN A 122 -2.08 14.62 4.80
CA GLN A 122 -2.20 16.08 4.94
C GLN A 122 -2.90 16.73 3.73
N LEU A 123 -2.64 16.23 2.52
CA LEU A 123 -3.07 16.89 1.28
C LEU A 123 -4.22 16.18 0.55
N PHE A 124 -4.51 14.92 0.85
CA PHE A 124 -5.60 14.08 0.32
C PHE A 124 -5.60 13.83 -1.21
N LYS A 125 -4.78 14.53 -1.99
CA LYS A 125 -4.83 14.55 -3.46
C LYS A 125 -3.62 13.93 -4.14
N TYR A 126 -2.63 13.48 -3.36
CA TYR A 126 -1.33 13.03 -3.84
C TYR A 126 -0.91 11.74 -3.14
N ASN A 127 0.06 11.03 -3.75
CA ASN A 127 0.77 9.90 -3.15
C ASN A 127 -0.14 8.74 -2.71
N PHE A 128 -0.93 8.23 -3.66
CA PHE A 128 -1.88 7.14 -3.41
C PHE A 128 -1.21 5.76 -3.34
N GLY A 129 -0.05 5.57 -3.97
CA GLY A 129 0.67 4.30 -4.03
C GLY A 129 1.82 4.19 -3.04
N PHE A 130 2.43 3.02 -2.98
CA PHE A 130 3.66 2.82 -2.22
C PHE A 130 4.90 3.18 -3.05
N GLY A 131 5.84 3.94 -2.44
CA GLY A 131 7.10 4.32 -3.07
C GLY A 131 7.00 5.35 -4.19
N GLY A 132 5.82 5.92 -4.42
CA GLY A 132 5.61 7.08 -5.29
C GLY A 132 5.82 6.88 -6.80
N TYR A 133 6.24 5.69 -7.28
CA TYR A 133 6.53 5.51 -8.70
C TYR A 133 5.25 5.49 -9.56
N LEU A 134 4.17 4.86 -9.08
CA LEU A 134 2.87 4.89 -9.75
C LEU A 134 2.29 6.31 -9.73
N ASP A 135 2.47 7.02 -8.64
CA ASP A 135 2.06 8.42 -8.53
C ASP A 135 2.78 9.31 -9.54
N LYS A 136 4.07 9.06 -9.80
CA LYS A 136 4.83 9.75 -10.86
C LYS A 136 4.29 9.42 -12.24
N ILE A 137 3.97 8.14 -12.51
CA ILE A 137 3.41 7.69 -13.80
C ILE A 137 2.04 8.33 -14.05
N PHE A 138 1.19 8.39 -13.02
CA PHE A 138 -0.19 8.87 -13.13
C PHE A 138 -0.37 10.36 -12.73
N GLY A 139 0.73 11.09 -12.50
CA GLY A 139 0.71 12.53 -12.22
C GLY A 139 0.12 12.91 -10.86
N THR A 140 0.12 11.99 -9.90
CA THR A 140 -0.38 12.21 -8.53
C THR A 140 0.75 12.27 -7.49
N TYR A 141 2.00 12.42 -7.92
CA TYR A 141 3.15 12.50 -7.03
C TYR A 141 3.34 13.91 -6.46
N ASN A 142 3.55 13.99 -5.15
CA ASN A 142 4.05 15.19 -4.47
C ASN A 142 5.30 14.81 -3.66
N GLY A 143 6.41 15.48 -3.91
CA GLY A 143 7.77 15.15 -3.47
C GLY A 143 8.04 15.22 -1.96
N GLY A 144 7.12 14.74 -1.14
CA GLY A 144 7.33 14.54 0.29
C GLY A 144 7.63 15.81 1.09
N LEU A 145 8.37 15.69 2.20
CA LEU A 145 8.67 16.78 3.13
C LEU A 145 9.42 17.98 2.50
N ALA A 146 10.13 17.79 1.39
CA ALA A 146 10.81 18.89 0.71
C ALA A 146 9.84 19.95 0.19
N ASN A 147 8.60 19.54 -0.13
CA ASN A 147 7.54 20.42 -0.58
C ASN A 147 6.54 20.80 0.53
N SER A 148 6.48 20.04 1.64
CA SER A 148 5.58 20.33 2.75
C SER A 148 5.94 21.63 3.47
N ALA A 149 7.23 22.01 3.51
CA ALA A 149 7.69 23.33 3.99
C ALA A 149 7.09 24.51 3.19
N LYS A 150 6.62 24.27 1.96
CA LYS A 150 5.99 25.27 1.10
C LYS A 150 4.52 25.56 1.49
N TYR A 151 3.91 24.69 2.28
CA TYR A 151 2.48 24.79 2.65
C TYR A 151 2.25 25.30 4.07
N ASN A 152 3.31 25.80 4.77
CA ASN A 152 3.21 26.42 6.11
C ASN A 152 2.18 25.70 7.01
N LEU A 153 2.33 24.38 7.15
CA LEU A 153 1.55 23.62 8.10
C LEU A 153 2.19 23.83 9.47
N ALA A 154 1.82 24.94 10.10
CA ALA A 154 2.07 25.21 11.51
C ALA A 154 1.19 24.33 12.38
#